data_ada538f99930ffdf42e21fc098aa8ad7
#
_entry.id   ada538f99930ffdf42e21fc098aa8ad7
#
_cell.length_a   1.000
_cell.length_b   1.000
_cell.length_c   1.000
_cell.angle_alpha   90.00
_cell.angle_beta   90.00
_cell.angle_gamma   90.00
#
_symmetry.space_group_name_H-M   'P 1'
#
loop_
_entity.id
_entity.type
_entity.pdbx_description
1 polymer ?
#
loop_
_entity_poly.entity_id
_entity_poly.type
_entity_poly.pdbx_seq_one_letter_code
_entity_poly.pdbx_strand_id
1 'polypeptide(L)'
;MDRTFLKLGPITIYWYSVLIISAILIGLYFASKQAEKNKLGKEFIIDLICYLVPVGVIGARIYYVIFNFDLFKDEPLSVFKIWEGGLAIYGAIIASIIFIIYYTRKKEKDTLLVVDTLVPYLILGQAIGRWGNFINKEAHGISTSLSNLKSMHLPNFIIEGMYINGNYYIPTFLYESLWCFLGFILLIIIRNKNKYSENCGCGYIH
;
A
#
# COMPACT_ATOMS: atom_id res chain seq x y z
N MET A 1 4.03 -21.19 8.92
CA MET A 1 4.95 -20.41 8.09
C MET A 1 5.84 -19.59 9.00
N ASP A 2 7.15 -19.60 8.78
CA ASP A 2 8.08 -18.73 9.50
C ASP A 2 7.89 -17.29 9.01
N ARG A 3 7.80 -16.34 9.94
CA ARG A 3 7.69 -14.91 9.63
C ARG A 3 9.01 -14.33 9.12
N THR A 4 10.12 -15.01 9.41
CA THR A 4 11.48 -14.59 9.09
C THR A 4 11.84 -14.99 7.67
N PHE A 5 12.24 -14.03 6.85
CA PHE A 5 12.80 -14.27 5.53
C PHE A 5 14.28 -14.64 5.61
N LEU A 6 15.07 -13.83 6.34
CA LEU A 6 16.51 -14.01 6.47
C LEU A 6 17.02 -13.44 7.78
N LYS A 7 17.97 -14.15 8.43
CA LYS A 7 18.72 -13.65 9.60
C LYS A 7 20.17 -13.40 9.21
N LEU A 8 20.61 -12.16 9.33
CA LEU A 8 21.99 -11.73 9.09
C LEU A 8 22.57 -11.18 10.41
N GLY A 9 23.06 -12.08 11.27
CA GLY A 9 23.57 -11.69 12.60
C GLY A 9 22.46 -11.06 13.44
N PRO A 10 22.62 -9.80 13.90
CA PRO A 10 21.63 -9.11 14.73
C PRO A 10 20.41 -8.61 13.92
N ILE A 11 20.49 -8.60 12.58
CA ILE A 11 19.44 -8.08 11.71
C ILE A 11 18.54 -9.22 11.26
N THR A 12 17.24 -9.12 11.55
CA THR A 12 16.22 -10.05 11.07
C THR A 12 15.36 -9.36 10.01
N ILE A 13 15.35 -9.92 8.81
CA ILE A 13 14.49 -9.47 7.70
C ILE A 13 13.23 -10.32 7.72
N TYR A 14 12.07 -9.68 7.74
CA TYR A 14 10.77 -10.33 7.73
C TYR A 14 10.17 -10.37 6.33
N TRP A 15 9.42 -11.40 6.01
CA TRP A 15 8.67 -11.51 4.76
C TRP A 15 7.76 -10.30 4.50
N TYR A 16 7.16 -9.75 5.57
CA TYR A 16 6.34 -8.54 5.48
C TYR A 16 7.11 -7.36 4.86
N SER A 17 8.35 -7.12 5.32
CA SER A 17 9.20 -6.05 4.79
C SER A 17 9.56 -6.29 3.33
N VAL A 18 9.84 -7.54 2.96
CA VAL A 18 10.15 -7.91 1.56
C VAL A 18 8.95 -7.63 0.65
N LEU A 19 7.75 -8.00 1.08
CA LEU A 19 6.52 -7.75 0.31
C LEU A 19 6.23 -6.26 0.15
N ILE A 20 6.39 -5.46 1.21
CA ILE A 20 6.18 -4.01 1.15
C ILE A 20 7.19 -3.34 0.20
N ILE A 21 8.47 -3.69 0.33
CA ILE A 21 9.50 -3.14 -0.56
C ILE A 21 9.22 -3.56 -2.02
N SER A 22 8.86 -4.82 -2.25
CA SER A 22 8.50 -5.31 -3.58
C SER A 22 7.29 -4.56 -4.15
N ALA A 23 6.26 -4.32 -3.34
CA ALA A 23 5.08 -3.56 -3.74
C ALA A 23 5.43 -2.11 -4.13
N ILE A 24 6.30 -1.46 -3.35
CA ILE A 24 6.79 -0.10 -3.66
C ILE A 24 7.57 -0.09 -4.98
N LEU A 25 8.50 -1.04 -5.18
CA LEU A 25 9.30 -1.11 -6.40
C LEU A 25 8.46 -1.41 -7.64
N ILE A 26 7.51 -2.33 -7.55
CA ILE A 26 6.56 -2.64 -8.62
C ILE A 26 5.69 -1.41 -8.93
N GLY A 27 5.15 -0.76 -7.90
CA GLY A 27 4.36 0.47 -8.03
C GLY A 27 5.16 1.59 -8.67
N LEU A 28 6.41 1.81 -8.22
CA LEU A 28 7.32 2.80 -8.78
C LEU A 28 7.62 2.55 -10.26
N TYR A 29 7.92 1.30 -10.62
CA TYR A 29 8.19 0.92 -12.01
C TYR A 29 7.01 1.24 -12.94
N PHE A 30 5.81 0.81 -12.57
CA PHE A 30 4.63 1.04 -13.40
C PHE A 30 4.16 2.51 -13.38
N ALA A 31 4.25 3.19 -12.23
CA ALA A 31 3.91 4.60 -12.12
C ALA A 31 4.86 5.47 -12.96
N SER A 32 6.17 5.21 -12.93
CA SER A 32 7.14 5.95 -13.74
C SER A 32 6.94 5.73 -15.23
N LYS A 33 6.64 4.49 -15.66
CA LYS A 33 6.30 4.18 -17.05
C LYS A 33 5.00 4.88 -17.51
N GLN A 34 4.02 4.99 -16.62
CA GLN A 34 2.79 5.72 -16.91
C GLN A 34 3.01 7.24 -16.95
N ALA A 35 3.86 7.76 -16.08
CA ALA A 35 4.21 9.18 -16.04
C ALA A 35 4.86 9.66 -17.34
N GLU A 36 5.68 8.83 -17.97
CA GLU A 36 6.22 9.13 -19.32
C GLU A 36 5.09 9.27 -20.35
N LYS A 37 4.11 8.35 -20.35
CA LYS A 37 2.94 8.43 -21.23
C LYS A 37 2.09 9.67 -21.00
N ASN A 38 2.00 10.11 -19.75
CA ASN A 38 1.24 11.30 -19.35
C ASN A 38 2.06 12.60 -19.45
N LYS A 39 3.29 12.57 -20.00
CA LYS A 39 4.19 13.71 -20.14
C LYS A 39 4.55 14.39 -18.80
N LEU A 40 4.40 13.69 -17.69
CA LEU A 40 4.80 14.18 -16.37
C LEU A 40 6.31 14.12 -16.14
N GLY A 41 6.99 13.16 -16.80
CA GLY A 41 8.39 12.85 -16.62
C GLY A 41 8.62 11.74 -15.59
N LYS A 42 9.49 10.79 -15.93
CA LYS A 42 9.83 9.65 -15.08
C LYS A 42 10.51 10.09 -13.77
N GLU A 43 11.48 10.99 -13.88
CA GLU A 43 12.25 11.49 -12.74
C GLU A 43 11.37 12.20 -11.71
N PHE A 44 10.38 12.99 -12.18
CA PHE A 44 9.43 13.66 -11.30
C PHE A 44 8.67 12.65 -10.41
N ILE A 45 8.19 11.54 -10.97
CA ILE A 45 7.46 10.52 -10.18
C ILE A 45 8.38 9.74 -9.25
N ILE A 46 9.61 9.47 -9.67
CA ILE A 46 10.61 8.82 -8.80
C ILE A 46 10.90 9.70 -7.59
N ASP A 47 11.21 10.98 -7.82
CA ASP A 47 11.47 11.95 -6.76
C ASP A 47 10.26 12.09 -5.83
N LEU A 48 9.06 12.23 -6.41
CA LEU A 48 7.83 12.35 -5.63
C LEU A 48 7.64 11.14 -4.70
N ILE A 49 7.80 9.91 -5.18
CA ILE A 49 7.63 8.70 -4.37
C ILE A 49 8.73 8.60 -3.31
N CYS A 50 9.98 8.94 -3.66
CA CYS A 50 11.10 8.95 -2.71
C CYS A 50 10.86 9.91 -1.53
N TYR A 51 10.22 11.06 -1.76
CA TYR A 51 9.84 11.98 -0.69
C TYR A 51 8.53 11.55 0.01
N LEU A 52 7.60 10.99 -0.73
CA LEU A 52 6.28 10.64 -0.22
C LEU A 52 6.34 9.56 0.87
N VAL A 53 7.23 8.57 0.71
CA VAL A 53 7.41 7.49 1.69
C VAL A 53 7.81 8.03 3.07
N PRO A 54 8.92 8.79 3.23
CA PRO A 54 9.27 9.35 4.53
C PRO A 54 8.23 10.34 5.06
N VAL A 55 7.63 11.17 4.21
CA VAL A 55 6.56 12.10 4.62
C VAL A 55 5.35 11.33 5.17
N GLY A 56 4.96 10.23 4.52
CA GLY A 56 3.88 9.38 5.01
C GLY A 56 4.18 8.76 6.37
N VAL A 57 5.40 8.25 6.57
CA VAL A 57 5.84 7.68 7.86
C VAL A 57 5.84 8.74 8.96
N ILE A 58 6.39 9.92 8.69
CA ILE A 58 6.41 11.05 9.65
C ILE A 58 4.97 11.47 9.99
N GLY A 59 4.12 11.63 8.97
CA GLY A 59 2.71 11.98 9.18
C GLY A 59 1.96 10.94 9.99
N ALA A 60 2.19 9.64 9.72
CA ALA A 60 1.61 8.55 10.49
C ALA A 60 2.02 8.60 11.97
N ARG A 61 3.29 8.90 12.23
CA ARG A 61 3.81 9.01 13.60
C ARG A 61 3.27 10.22 14.33
N ILE A 62 3.29 11.39 13.70
CA ILE A 62 2.75 12.63 14.29
C ILE A 62 1.29 12.43 14.67
N TYR A 63 0.47 11.89 13.77
CA TYR A 63 -0.94 11.63 14.03
C TYR A 63 -1.11 10.67 15.22
N TYR A 64 -0.36 9.57 15.24
CA TYR A 64 -0.43 8.60 16.35
C TYR A 64 -0.07 9.24 17.68
N VAL A 65 0.99 10.03 17.75
CA VAL A 65 1.45 10.72 18.96
C VAL A 65 0.41 11.72 19.46
N ILE A 66 -0.22 12.50 18.57
CA ILE A 66 -1.24 13.48 18.94
C ILE A 66 -2.44 12.77 19.60
N PHE A 67 -2.91 11.67 19.04
CA PHE A 67 -4.08 10.95 19.53
C PHE A 67 -3.81 9.99 20.69
N ASN A 68 -2.54 9.72 20.99
CA ASN A 68 -2.12 8.85 22.09
C ASN A 68 -1.09 9.55 22.96
N PHE A 69 -1.24 10.86 23.17
CA PHE A 69 -0.25 11.69 23.85
C PHE A 69 0.08 11.19 25.27
N ASP A 70 -0.90 10.60 25.95
CA ASP A 70 -0.71 10.05 27.31
C ASP A 70 0.37 8.97 27.38
N LEU A 71 0.58 8.19 26.30
CA LEU A 71 1.61 7.15 26.25
C LEU A 71 3.03 7.72 26.17
N PHE A 72 3.18 9.00 25.84
CA PHE A 72 4.47 9.65 25.61
C PHE A 72 4.85 10.66 26.70
N LYS A 73 3.99 10.88 27.71
CA LYS A 73 4.22 11.86 28.79
C LYS A 73 5.44 11.49 29.64
N ASP A 74 5.59 10.21 29.94
CA ASP A 74 6.65 9.73 30.84
C ASP A 74 8.00 9.56 30.11
N GLU A 75 7.98 9.32 28.80
CA GLU A 75 9.18 9.13 27.97
C GLU A 75 9.05 9.88 26.62
N PRO A 76 9.23 11.22 26.58
CA PRO A 76 9.02 12.02 25.36
C PRO A 76 9.89 11.58 24.18
N LEU A 77 11.08 11.04 24.42
CA LEU A 77 11.97 10.56 23.36
C LEU A 77 11.44 9.31 22.64
N SER A 78 10.50 8.60 23.24
CA SER A 78 9.84 7.45 22.59
C SER A 78 9.03 7.84 21.35
N VAL A 79 8.72 9.14 21.16
CA VAL A 79 8.12 9.68 19.92
C VAL A 79 8.95 9.32 18.69
N PHE A 80 10.28 9.24 18.81
CA PHE A 80 11.17 8.91 17.69
C PHE A 80 11.34 7.40 17.44
N LYS A 81 10.87 6.55 18.34
CA LYS A 81 11.01 5.09 18.24
C LYS A 81 9.96 4.49 17.28
N ILE A 82 10.06 4.80 15.97
CA ILE A 82 9.11 4.33 14.97
C ILE A 82 9.16 2.81 14.76
N TRP A 83 10.26 2.16 15.13
CA TRP A 83 10.45 0.70 15.03
C TRP A 83 9.67 -0.09 16.10
N GLU A 84 9.16 0.56 17.14
CA GLU A 84 8.28 -0.03 18.15
C GLU A 84 6.81 -0.05 17.70
N GLY A 85 6.52 0.45 16.50
CA GLY A 85 5.16 0.58 15.99
C GLY A 85 4.55 1.95 16.29
N GLY A 86 3.22 2.02 16.39
CA GLY A 86 2.52 3.29 16.63
C GLY A 86 2.54 4.22 15.43
N LEU A 87 2.07 3.72 14.29
CA LEU A 87 1.89 4.45 13.04
C LEU A 87 0.40 4.45 12.66
N ALA A 88 -0.20 5.62 12.55
CA ALA A 88 -1.61 5.76 12.20
C ALA A 88 -1.78 6.01 10.69
N ILE A 89 -2.53 5.14 10.03
CA ILE A 89 -2.76 5.23 8.58
C ILE A 89 -3.38 6.56 8.15
N TYR A 90 -4.26 7.14 8.95
CA TYR A 90 -4.88 8.44 8.66
C TYR A 90 -3.85 9.56 8.58
N GLY A 91 -2.85 9.55 9.47
CA GLY A 91 -1.76 10.51 9.44
C GLY A 91 -0.91 10.38 8.18
N ALA A 92 -0.62 9.14 7.74
CA ALA A 92 0.08 8.90 6.49
C ALA A 92 -0.69 9.47 5.29
N ILE A 93 -1.99 9.19 5.20
CA ILE A 93 -2.85 9.64 4.09
C ILE A 93 -2.91 11.18 4.05
N ILE A 94 -3.19 11.83 5.18
CA ILE A 94 -3.31 13.30 5.26
C ILE A 94 -1.99 13.96 4.85
N ALA A 95 -0.86 13.53 5.43
CA ALA A 95 0.45 14.07 5.11
C ALA A 95 0.82 13.85 3.63
N SER A 96 0.51 12.68 3.09
CA SER A 96 0.75 12.35 1.68
C SER A 96 -0.07 13.25 0.74
N ILE A 97 -1.34 13.47 1.01
CA ILE A 97 -2.19 14.36 0.19
C ILE A 97 -1.66 15.80 0.22
N ILE A 98 -1.35 16.32 1.41
CA ILE A 98 -0.80 17.67 1.55
C ILE A 98 0.51 17.81 0.78
N PHE A 99 1.40 16.80 0.92
CA PHE A 99 2.68 16.81 0.23
C PHE A 99 2.55 16.72 -1.29
N ILE A 100 1.67 15.87 -1.81
CA ILE A 100 1.39 15.77 -3.26
C ILE A 100 0.94 17.12 -3.80
N ILE A 101 -0.02 17.79 -3.15
CA ILE A 101 -0.52 19.10 -3.57
C ILE A 101 0.61 20.15 -3.55
N TYR A 102 1.40 20.17 -2.49
CA TYR A 102 2.54 21.10 -2.38
C TYR A 102 3.57 20.84 -3.48
N TYR A 103 3.99 19.59 -3.65
CA TYR A 103 5.06 19.22 -4.58
C TYR A 103 4.66 19.42 -6.04
N THR A 104 3.44 19.07 -6.42
CA THR A 104 2.91 19.26 -7.77
C THR A 104 2.81 20.73 -8.12
N ARG A 105 2.31 21.57 -7.20
CA ARG A 105 2.25 23.03 -7.40
C ARG A 105 3.65 23.64 -7.54
N LYS A 106 4.60 23.24 -6.70
CA LYS A 106 5.99 23.70 -6.76
C LYS A 106 6.68 23.32 -8.08
N LYS A 107 6.30 22.20 -8.68
CA LYS A 107 6.86 21.68 -9.95
C LYS A 107 6.01 22.03 -11.17
N GLU A 108 4.98 22.86 -11.00
CA GLU A 108 4.04 23.28 -12.07
C GLU A 108 3.43 22.08 -12.81
N LYS A 109 3.07 21.02 -12.05
CA LYS A 109 2.42 19.83 -12.59
C LYS A 109 0.96 19.79 -12.16
N ASP A 110 0.11 19.21 -13.02
CA ASP A 110 -1.30 18.99 -12.68
C ASP A 110 -1.41 17.92 -11.57
N THR A 111 -1.96 18.34 -10.43
CA THR A 111 -2.13 17.48 -9.25
C THR A 111 -3.06 16.30 -9.54
N LEU A 112 -4.16 16.53 -10.27
CA LEU A 112 -5.13 15.47 -10.56
C LEU A 112 -4.53 14.42 -11.48
N LEU A 113 -3.77 14.83 -12.50
CA LEU A 113 -3.07 13.93 -13.39
C LEU A 113 -2.01 13.08 -12.66
N VAL A 114 -1.33 13.67 -11.68
CA VAL A 114 -0.36 12.97 -10.83
C VAL A 114 -1.07 11.94 -9.95
N VAL A 115 -2.17 12.31 -9.31
CA VAL A 115 -2.99 11.39 -8.50
C VAL A 115 -3.55 10.24 -9.35
N ASP A 116 -4.11 10.54 -10.52
CA ASP A 116 -4.60 9.52 -11.46
C ASP A 116 -3.49 8.56 -11.91
N THR A 117 -2.26 9.07 -12.05
CA THR A 117 -1.10 8.24 -12.37
C THR A 117 -0.71 7.30 -11.23
N LEU A 118 -0.87 7.71 -9.96
CA LEU A 118 -0.41 6.95 -8.78
C LEU A 118 -1.45 5.97 -8.23
N VAL A 119 -2.73 6.37 -8.22
CA VAL A 119 -3.81 5.63 -7.52
C VAL A 119 -3.92 4.15 -7.92
N PRO A 120 -3.89 3.74 -9.21
CA PRO A 120 -3.97 2.33 -9.55
C PRO A 120 -2.85 1.51 -8.93
N TYR A 121 -1.64 2.05 -8.87
CA TYR A 121 -0.47 1.34 -8.33
C TYR A 121 -0.43 1.32 -6.81
N LEU A 122 -1.05 2.29 -6.14
CA LEU A 122 -1.30 2.23 -4.70
C LEU A 122 -2.24 1.07 -4.36
N ILE A 123 -3.32 0.90 -5.12
CA ILE A 123 -4.27 -0.20 -4.92
C ILE A 123 -3.60 -1.56 -5.21
N LEU A 124 -2.75 -1.64 -6.24
CA LEU A 124 -1.93 -2.83 -6.48
C LEU A 124 -0.99 -3.12 -5.30
N GLY A 125 -0.37 -2.09 -4.74
CA GLY A 125 0.47 -2.21 -3.55
C GLY A 125 -0.30 -2.72 -2.34
N GLN A 126 -1.55 -2.27 -2.15
CA GLN A 126 -2.43 -2.79 -1.10
C GLN A 126 -2.75 -4.27 -1.31
N ALA A 127 -3.06 -4.69 -2.55
CA ALA A 127 -3.30 -6.09 -2.86
C ALA A 127 -2.12 -6.99 -2.47
N ILE A 128 -0.89 -6.55 -2.76
CA ILE A 128 0.34 -7.27 -2.37
C ILE A 128 0.53 -7.24 -0.85
N GLY A 129 0.30 -6.10 -0.20
CA GLY A 129 0.48 -5.92 1.24
C GLY A 129 -0.41 -6.84 2.08
N ARG A 130 -1.61 -7.20 1.59
CA ARG A 130 -2.51 -8.15 2.27
C ARG A 130 -1.91 -9.54 2.45
N TRP A 131 -1.03 -9.98 1.57
CA TRP A 131 -0.27 -11.21 1.74
C TRP A 131 0.73 -11.13 2.90
N GLY A 132 1.20 -9.93 3.22
CA GLY A 132 2.01 -9.69 4.42
C GLY A 132 1.24 -9.97 5.71
N ASN A 133 -0.03 -9.54 5.79
CA ASN A 133 -0.90 -9.85 6.92
C ASN A 133 -1.10 -11.37 7.10
N PHE A 134 -1.25 -12.12 5.99
CA PHE A 134 -1.34 -13.57 6.02
C PHE A 134 -0.10 -14.23 6.62
N ILE A 135 1.09 -13.81 6.19
CA ILE A 135 2.35 -14.36 6.69
C ILE A 135 2.57 -13.99 8.17
N ASN A 136 2.22 -12.77 8.55
CA ASN A 136 2.30 -12.32 9.94
C ASN A 136 1.21 -12.90 10.83
N LYS A 137 0.20 -13.58 10.26
CA LYS A 137 -0.99 -14.06 10.96
C LYS A 137 -1.75 -12.94 11.67
N GLU A 138 -1.88 -11.81 10.99
CA GLU A 138 -2.54 -10.59 11.45
C GLU A 138 -3.77 -10.27 10.59
N ALA A 139 -4.68 -9.41 11.11
CA ALA A 139 -5.85 -8.92 10.38
C ALA A 139 -6.66 -10.05 9.71
N HIS A 140 -6.86 -11.14 10.44
CA HIS A 140 -7.73 -12.24 10.03
C HIS A 140 -9.19 -11.95 10.42
N GLY A 141 -10.13 -12.68 9.78
CA GLY A 141 -11.55 -12.58 10.09
C GLY A 141 -11.95 -13.27 11.40
N ILE A 142 -13.24 -13.56 11.53
CA ILE A 142 -13.78 -14.27 12.69
C ILE A 142 -13.33 -15.74 12.70
N SER A 143 -13.36 -16.37 13.87
CA SER A 143 -13.08 -17.79 14.02
C SER A 143 -14.11 -18.64 13.26
N THR A 144 -13.63 -19.74 12.68
CA THR A 144 -14.45 -20.65 11.86
C THR A 144 -14.00 -22.11 12.04
N SER A 145 -14.68 -23.03 11.40
CA SER A 145 -14.32 -24.46 11.43
C SER A 145 -13.48 -24.87 10.21
N LEU A 146 -12.68 -25.92 10.37
CA LEU A 146 -11.94 -26.52 9.26
C LEU A 146 -12.86 -26.98 8.11
N SER A 147 -14.04 -27.52 8.45
CA SER A 147 -15.03 -27.95 7.47
C SER A 147 -15.52 -26.80 6.61
N ASN A 148 -15.72 -25.63 7.23
CA ASN A 148 -16.14 -24.42 6.52
C ASN A 148 -15.05 -23.90 5.58
N LEU A 149 -13.78 -23.89 6.00
CA LEU A 149 -12.67 -23.48 5.11
C LEU A 149 -12.48 -24.45 3.93
N LYS A 150 -12.68 -25.77 4.15
CA LYS A 150 -12.62 -26.76 3.07
C LYS A 150 -13.77 -26.59 2.08
N SER A 151 -14.97 -26.24 2.54
CA SER A 151 -16.12 -25.98 1.66
C SER A 151 -15.92 -24.75 0.75
N MET A 152 -15.05 -23.81 1.13
CA MET A 152 -14.67 -22.65 0.32
C MET A 152 -13.69 -23.00 -0.81
N HIS A 153 -13.30 -24.27 -0.99
CA HIS A 153 -12.36 -24.74 -2.01
C HIS A 153 -11.02 -23.98 -2.01
N LEU A 154 -10.55 -23.55 -0.84
CA LEU A 154 -9.29 -22.84 -0.71
C LEU A 154 -8.10 -23.82 -0.81
N PRO A 155 -6.96 -23.37 -1.38
CA PRO A 155 -5.73 -24.15 -1.37
C PRO A 155 -5.29 -24.51 0.07
N ASN A 156 -4.74 -25.70 0.25
CA ASN A 156 -4.36 -26.22 1.56
C ASN A 156 -3.40 -25.31 2.32
N PHE A 157 -2.43 -24.68 1.62
CA PHE A 157 -1.48 -23.76 2.25
C PHE A 157 -2.17 -22.53 2.89
N ILE A 158 -3.29 -22.07 2.33
CA ILE A 158 -4.10 -20.99 2.91
C ILE A 158 -4.81 -21.50 4.15
N ILE A 159 -5.46 -22.68 4.06
CA ILE A 159 -6.18 -23.29 5.20
C ILE A 159 -5.24 -23.49 6.38
N GLU A 160 -4.05 -24.06 6.14
CA GLU A 160 -3.03 -24.26 7.16
C GLU A 160 -2.49 -22.93 7.72
N GLY A 161 -2.29 -21.94 6.87
CA GLY A 161 -1.83 -20.60 7.29
C GLY A 161 -2.86 -19.87 8.17
N MET A 162 -4.15 -20.17 7.99
CA MET A 162 -5.25 -19.59 8.79
C MET A 162 -5.50 -20.33 10.12
N TYR A 163 -4.71 -21.36 10.44
CA TYR A 163 -4.68 -21.96 11.78
C TYR A 163 -3.78 -21.15 12.70
N ILE A 164 -4.37 -20.42 13.64
CA ILE A 164 -3.69 -19.45 14.50
C ILE A 164 -4.13 -19.71 15.96
N ASN A 165 -3.19 -19.95 16.85
CA ASN A 165 -3.43 -20.13 18.30
C ASN A 165 -4.54 -21.16 18.62
N GLY A 166 -4.57 -22.28 17.87
CA GLY A 166 -5.54 -23.36 18.12
C GLY A 166 -6.87 -23.24 17.39
N ASN A 167 -7.15 -22.15 16.68
CA ASN A 167 -8.40 -21.90 15.96
C ASN A 167 -8.15 -21.60 14.48
N TYR A 168 -9.14 -21.93 13.64
CA TYR A 168 -9.18 -21.50 12.25
C TYR A 168 -9.90 -20.16 12.13
N TYR A 169 -9.46 -19.34 11.16
CA TYR A 169 -10.02 -18.01 10.91
C TYR A 169 -10.35 -17.82 9.43
N ILE A 170 -11.33 -16.97 9.15
CA ILE A 170 -11.68 -16.60 7.78
C ILE A 170 -10.55 -15.80 7.16
N PRO A 171 -10.09 -16.13 5.92
CA PRO A 171 -8.97 -15.46 5.24
C PRO A 171 -9.40 -14.13 4.61
N THR A 172 -9.69 -13.13 5.44
CA THR A 172 -10.09 -11.78 4.97
C THR A 172 -9.04 -11.15 4.08
N PHE A 173 -7.75 -11.41 4.35
CA PHE A 173 -6.64 -10.95 3.52
C PHE A 173 -6.81 -11.32 2.04
N LEU A 174 -7.31 -12.54 1.77
CA LEU A 174 -7.50 -13.03 0.40
C LEU A 174 -8.60 -12.25 -0.32
N TYR A 175 -9.75 -12.07 0.35
CA TYR A 175 -10.87 -11.31 -0.23
C TYR A 175 -10.48 -9.86 -0.48
N GLU A 176 -9.80 -9.22 0.47
CA GLU A 176 -9.32 -7.85 0.33
C GLU A 176 -8.26 -7.72 -0.77
N SER A 177 -7.33 -8.68 -0.86
CA SER A 177 -6.34 -8.72 -1.94
C SER A 177 -6.99 -8.86 -3.31
N LEU A 178 -7.94 -9.79 -3.46
CA LEU A 178 -8.68 -9.97 -4.72
C LEU A 178 -9.50 -8.73 -5.08
N TRP A 179 -10.18 -8.10 -4.10
CA TRP A 179 -10.95 -6.88 -4.32
C TRP A 179 -10.06 -5.72 -4.78
N CYS A 180 -8.92 -5.51 -4.11
CA CYS A 180 -7.94 -4.52 -4.52
C CYS A 180 -7.39 -4.81 -5.93
N PHE A 181 -7.10 -6.06 -6.25
CA PHE A 181 -6.60 -6.45 -7.57
C PHE A 181 -7.64 -6.21 -8.67
N LEU A 182 -8.91 -6.54 -8.43
CA LEU A 182 -10.02 -6.22 -9.35
C LEU A 182 -10.18 -4.71 -9.52
N GLY A 183 -10.10 -3.94 -8.44
CA GLY A 183 -10.11 -2.48 -8.47
C GLY A 183 -8.97 -1.91 -9.32
N PHE A 184 -7.76 -2.45 -9.16
CA PHE A 184 -6.61 -2.09 -10.01
C PHE A 184 -6.88 -2.33 -11.49
N ILE A 185 -7.38 -3.51 -11.85
CA ILE A 185 -7.71 -3.85 -13.26
C ILE A 185 -8.77 -2.89 -13.78
N LEU A 186 -9.82 -2.63 -13.02
CA LEU A 186 -10.90 -1.72 -13.40
C LEU A 186 -10.37 -0.31 -13.68
N LEU A 187 -9.53 0.23 -12.80
CA LEU A 187 -8.94 1.56 -12.99
C LEU A 187 -8.05 1.63 -14.23
N ILE A 188 -7.27 0.59 -14.51
CA ILE A 188 -6.45 0.52 -15.73
C ILE A 188 -7.32 0.50 -16.99
N ILE A 189 -8.44 -0.24 -16.97
CA ILE A 189 -9.38 -0.30 -18.09
C ILE A 189 -10.04 1.05 -18.32
N ILE A 190 -10.56 1.70 -17.27
CA ILE A 190 -11.21 3.01 -17.36
C ILE A 190 -10.23 4.05 -17.92
N ARG A 191 -9.02 4.10 -17.36
CA ARG A 191 -7.97 5.03 -17.80
C ARG A 191 -7.62 4.83 -19.30
N ASN A 192 -7.49 3.59 -19.72
CA ASN A 192 -7.20 3.32 -21.13
C ASN A 192 -8.35 3.73 -22.05
N LYS A 193 -9.61 3.52 -21.65
CA LYS A 193 -10.79 3.95 -22.43
C LYS A 193 -10.88 5.47 -22.55
N ASN A 194 -10.65 6.21 -21.47
CA ASN A 194 -10.68 7.68 -21.49
C ASN A 194 -9.61 8.25 -22.42
N LYS A 195 -8.43 7.65 -22.45
CA LYS A 195 -7.34 8.04 -23.34
C LYS A 195 -7.69 7.80 -24.84
N TYR A 196 -8.45 6.76 -25.15
CA TYR A 196 -8.99 6.53 -26.49
C TYR A 196 -10.03 7.59 -26.88
N SER A 197 -10.89 8.01 -25.93
CA SER A 197 -11.90 9.06 -26.16
C SER A 197 -11.27 10.42 -26.44
N GLU A 198 -10.23 10.81 -25.69
CA GLU A 198 -9.49 12.06 -25.92
C GLU A 198 -8.76 12.07 -27.27
N ASN A 199 -8.14 10.96 -27.67
CA ASN A 199 -7.47 10.85 -28.97
C ASN A 199 -8.43 10.80 -30.13
N CYS A 200 -9.66 10.31 -29.98
CA CYS A 200 -10.72 10.35 -31.01
C CYS A 200 -11.39 11.73 -31.08
N GLY A 201 -11.43 12.50 -30.00
CA GLY A 201 -12.02 13.85 -29.97
C GLY A 201 -11.14 14.94 -30.55
N CYS A 202 -9.83 14.75 -30.63
CA CYS A 202 -8.89 15.72 -31.23
C CYS A 202 -8.85 15.69 -32.77
N GLY A 203 -9.67 14.84 -33.43
CA GLY A 203 -9.74 14.72 -34.91
C GLY A 203 -10.71 15.68 -35.61
N TYR A 204 -11.45 16.49 -34.87
CA TYR A 204 -12.44 17.40 -35.43
C TYR A 204 -12.35 18.83 -34.87
N ILE A 205 -11.23 19.50 -35.06
CA ILE A 205 -11.19 20.98 -35.11
C ILE A 205 -9.94 21.36 -35.92
N HIS A 206 -10.14 21.46 -37.23
CA HIS A 206 -9.44 22.38 -38.13
C HIS A 206 -10.44 22.88 -39.18
#